data_7e64146fc82a888023e074b0514f85bf
#
_entry.id   7e64146fc82a888023e074b0514f85bf
#
_cell.length_a   1.000
_cell.length_b   1.000
_cell.length_c   1.000
_cell.angle_alpha   90.00
_cell.angle_beta   90.00
_cell.angle_gamma   90.00
#
_symmetry.space_group_name_H-M   'P 1'
#
loop_
_entity.id
_entity.type
_entity.pdbx_description
1 polymer ?
#
loop_
_entity_poly.entity_id
_entity_poly.type
_entity_poly.pdbx_seq_one_letter_code
_entity_poly.pdbx_strand_id
1 'polypeptide(L)'
;MIDPPFLRAKHAAGVVYGDYVRSSPQHEAAWRAVEARVTLTAAQRALLGGFTRDLKAICLSGMWCGDCSAQGPMLAAIAGACPRLDLRWLDRDEHRDLSELVKICGGLRVPTVILMNEDFEFLSLLGDRTLSRYRAIAARALGASCPLPGARVADDELAATLQDWVDEVERSHLIARLSPRLRGKHGD
;
A
#
# COMPACT_ATOMS: atom_id res chain seq x y z
N MET A 1 -0.80 -19.47 4.70
CA MET A 1 -1.37 -18.17 5.16
C MET A 1 -0.41 -17.63 6.21
N ILE A 2 -0.10 -16.35 6.20
CA ILE A 2 0.83 -15.77 7.17
C ILE A 2 0.11 -15.67 8.52
N ASP A 3 0.80 -16.09 9.58
CA ASP A 3 0.25 -16.21 10.93
C ASP A 3 0.05 -14.83 11.59
N PRO A 4 -1.12 -14.55 12.25
CA PRO A 4 -1.37 -13.27 12.92
C PRO A 4 -0.35 -12.86 13.98
N PRO A 5 0.15 -13.72 14.86
CA PRO A 5 1.26 -13.39 15.77
C PRO A 5 2.52 -12.91 15.05
N PHE A 6 2.90 -13.54 13.94
CA PHE A 6 4.03 -13.11 13.12
C PHE A 6 3.80 -11.72 12.50
N LEU A 7 2.60 -11.50 11.91
CA LEU A 7 2.24 -10.19 11.34
C LEU A 7 2.21 -9.09 12.41
N ARG A 8 1.71 -9.38 13.61
CA ARG A 8 1.73 -8.47 14.77
C ARG A 8 3.16 -8.08 15.14
N ALA A 9 4.06 -9.05 15.23
CA ALA A 9 5.46 -8.80 15.54
C ALA A 9 6.14 -7.94 14.47
N LYS A 10 5.87 -8.21 13.18
CA LYS A 10 6.39 -7.41 12.06
C LYS A 10 5.83 -6.00 12.05
N HIS A 11 4.55 -5.82 12.28
CA HIS A 11 3.93 -4.50 12.38
C HIS A 11 4.54 -3.69 13.54
N ALA A 12 4.74 -4.32 14.72
CA ALA A 12 5.34 -3.67 15.86
C ALA A 12 6.82 -3.26 15.64
N ALA A 13 7.56 -4.00 14.80
CA ALA A 13 8.92 -3.66 14.40
C ALA A 13 8.98 -2.53 13.36
N GLY A 14 7.87 -2.23 12.71
CA GLY A 14 7.81 -1.21 11.65
C GLY A 14 7.81 0.21 12.21
N VAL A 15 8.34 1.13 11.41
CA VAL A 15 8.43 2.56 11.74
C VAL A 15 7.35 3.37 11.03
N VAL A 16 7.07 4.59 11.48
CA VAL A 16 6.17 5.51 10.81
C VAL A 16 6.84 6.12 9.58
N TYR A 17 6.04 6.60 8.63
CA TYR A 17 6.50 7.12 7.34
C TYR A 17 7.62 8.17 7.47
N GLY A 18 7.46 9.15 8.36
CA GLY A 18 8.44 10.22 8.52
C GLY A 18 9.82 9.71 8.97
N ASP A 19 9.85 8.72 9.86
CA ASP A 19 11.10 8.10 10.34
C ASP A 19 11.72 7.24 9.23
N TYR A 20 10.87 6.50 8.49
CA TYR A 20 11.31 5.69 7.35
C TYR A 20 12.01 6.54 6.30
N VAL A 21 11.41 7.66 5.88
CA VAL A 21 11.99 8.53 4.86
C VAL A 21 13.30 9.17 5.34
N ARG A 22 13.37 9.58 6.60
CA ARG A 22 14.61 10.14 7.20
C ARG A 22 15.74 9.11 7.38
N SER A 23 15.44 7.82 7.38
CA SER A 23 16.46 6.77 7.55
C SER A 23 17.51 6.73 6.44
N SER A 24 17.22 7.34 5.27
CA SER A 24 18.12 7.31 4.11
C SER A 24 18.19 8.69 3.42
N PRO A 25 19.02 9.63 3.95
CA PRO A 25 19.08 11.00 3.46
C PRO A 25 19.38 11.13 1.96
N GLN A 26 20.19 10.21 1.42
CA GLN A 26 20.53 10.22 -0.01
C GLN A 26 19.34 9.94 -0.94
N HIS A 27 18.28 9.32 -0.44
CA HIS A 27 17.06 8.99 -1.20
C HIS A 27 15.86 9.88 -0.85
N GLU A 28 15.92 10.61 0.26
CA GLU A 28 14.81 11.41 0.79
C GLU A 28 14.23 12.38 -0.25
N ALA A 29 15.06 13.06 -1.03
CA ALA A 29 14.63 14.06 -1.99
C ALA A 29 13.66 13.49 -3.04
N ALA A 30 13.88 12.26 -3.52
CA ALA A 30 12.98 11.61 -4.47
C ALA A 30 11.58 11.32 -3.88
N TRP A 31 11.53 10.92 -2.62
CA TRP A 31 10.27 10.68 -1.90
C TRP A 31 9.51 11.98 -1.66
N ARG A 32 10.21 13.05 -1.21
CA ARG A 32 9.60 14.37 -0.97
C ARG A 32 9.07 15.03 -2.25
N ALA A 33 9.76 14.83 -3.38
CA ALA A 33 9.31 15.35 -4.67
C ALA A 33 7.96 14.74 -5.11
N VAL A 34 7.71 13.47 -4.82
CA VAL A 34 6.41 12.83 -5.08
C VAL A 34 5.39 13.27 -4.03
N GLU A 35 5.76 13.29 -2.75
CA GLU A 35 4.88 13.71 -1.65
C GLU A 35 4.25 15.09 -1.92
N ALA A 36 5.03 16.05 -2.41
CA ALA A 36 4.56 17.40 -2.75
C ALA A 36 3.48 17.43 -3.86
N ARG A 37 3.34 16.35 -4.63
CA ARG A 37 2.37 16.23 -5.73
C ARG A 37 1.15 15.42 -5.38
N VAL A 38 1.20 14.64 -4.29
CA VAL A 38 0.10 13.78 -3.88
C VAL A 38 -0.98 14.63 -3.21
N THR A 39 -2.18 14.61 -3.79
CA THR A 39 -3.32 15.32 -3.24
C THR A 39 -4.56 14.43 -3.28
N LEU A 40 -5.10 14.11 -2.10
CA LEU A 40 -6.39 13.43 -2.00
C LEU A 40 -7.52 14.41 -2.31
N THR A 41 -8.49 13.95 -3.08
CA THR A 41 -9.73 14.70 -3.32
C THR A 41 -10.58 14.81 -2.05
N ALA A 42 -11.54 15.72 -2.03
CA ALA A 42 -12.49 15.84 -0.92
C ALA A 42 -13.30 14.54 -0.72
N ALA A 43 -13.68 13.87 -1.81
CA ALA A 43 -14.40 12.59 -1.76
C ALA A 43 -13.54 11.47 -1.15
N GLN A 44 -12.27 11.35 -1.55
CA GLN A 44 -11.35 10.37 -0.97
C GLN A 44 -11.10 10.62 0.52
N ARG A 45 -10.94 11.88 0.94
CA ARG A 45 -10.79 12.22 2.38
C ARG A 45 -12.04 11.86 3.17
N ALA A 46 -13.23 12.17 2.65
CA ALA A 46 -14.50 11.86 3.31
C ALA A 46 -14.69 10.34 3.44
N LEU A 47 -14.36 9.58 2.39
CA LEU A 47 -14.40 8.11 2.41
C LEU A 47 -13.47 7.55 3.50
N LEU A 48 -12.19 7.91 3.46
CA LEU A 48 -11.16 7.40 4.38
C LEU A 48 -11.44 7.81 5.84
N GLY A 49 -11.93 9.04 6.06
CA GLY A 49 -12.31 9.53 7.38
C GLY A 49 -13.57 8.87 7.94
N GLY A 50 -14.41 8.26 7.09
CA GLY A 50 -15.64 7.55 7.47
C GLY A 50 -15.44 6.09 7.88
N PHE A 51 -14.23 5.55 7.84
CA PHE A 51 -13.97 4.16 8.22
C PHE A 51 -14.26 3.90 9.70
N THR A 52 -14.85 2.75 9.99
CA THR A 52 -15.33 2.38 11.35
C THR A 52 -14.57 1.19 11.96
N ARG A 53 -13.84 0.42 11.14
CA ARG A 53 -12.99 -0.69 11.60
C ARG A 53 -11.53 -0.28 11.57
N ASP A 54 -10.79 -0.64 12.59
CA ASP A 54 -9.35 -0.47 12.61
C ASP A 54 -8.69 -1.44 11.62
N LEU A 55 -7.80 -0.89 10.82
CA LEU A 55 -6.95 -1.62 9.90
C LEU A 55 -5.49 -1.48 10.33
N LYS A 56 -4.74 -2.55 10.18
CA LYS A 56 -3.29 -2.56 10.30
C LYS A 56 -2.68 -2.80 8.93
N ALA A 57 -1.60 -2.12 8.63
CA ALA A 57 -0.91 -2.30 7.37
C ALA A 57 0.61 -2.33 7.57
N ILE A 58 1.27 -3.18 6.78
CA ILE A 58 2.73 -3.22 6.65
C ILE A 58 3.07 -2.90 5.22
N CYS A 59 3.91 -1.91 4.99
CA CYS A 59 4.53 -1.65 3.70
C CYS A 59 5.99 -2.14 3.73
N LEU A 60 6.25 -3.27 3.08
CA LEU A 60 7.62 -3.66 2.73
C LEU A 60 8.12 -2.76 1.62
N SER A 61 9.25 -2.12 1.81
CA SER A 61 9.74 -1.06 0.95
C SER A 61 11.27 -1.09 0.85
N GLY A 62 11.82 -0.23 -0.01
CA GLY A 62 13.25 0.07 -0.07
C GLY A 62 13.41 1.53 -0.45
N MET A 63 14.15 2.30 0.33
CA MET A 63 14.36 3.73 0.07
C MET A 63 14.98 4.00 -1.30
N TRP A 64 15.82 3.08 -1.76
CA TRP A 64 16.49 3.09 -3.07
C TRP A 64 15.57 2.79 -4.26
N CYS A 65 14.36 2.28 -4.01
CA CYS A 65 13.46 1.76 -5.05
C CYS A 65 12.60 2.89 -5.65
N GLY A 66 12.67 3.06 -6.98
CA GLY A 66 11.89 4.08 -7.68
C GLY A 66 10.37 3.85 -7.62
N ASP A 67 9.90 2.59 -7.59
CA ASP A 67 8.47 2.30 -7.41
C ASP A 67 8.01 2.58 -5.97
N CYS A 68 8.89 2.41 -4.98
CA CYS A 68 8.60 2.77 -3.61
C CYS A 68 8.49 4.29 -3.43
N SER A 69 9.44 5.06 -3.98
CA SER A 69 9.37 6.52 -3.92
C SER A 69 8.18 7.10 -4.71
N ALA A 70 7.74 6.40 -5.76
CA ALA A 70 6.57 6.82 -6.55
C ALA A 70 5.23 6.56 -5.85
N GLN A 71 5.12 5.51 -5.04
CA GLN A 71 3.86 5.07 -4.45
C GLN A 71 3.79 5.25 -2.92
N GLY A 72 4.93 5.22 -2.24
CA GLY A 72 4.99 5.37 -0.78
C GLY A 72 4.34 6.64 -0.25
N PRO A 73 4.61 7.83 -0.83
CA PRO A 73 3.93 9.05 -0.41
C PRO A 73 2.40 9.02 -0.54
N MET A 74 1.87 8.25 -1.50
CA MET A 74 0.42 8.05 -1.66
C MET A 74 -0.16 7.26 -0.47
N LEU A 75 0.51 6.17 -0.09
CA LEU A 75 0.14 5.36 1.07
C LEU A 75 0.20 6.17 2.37
N ALA A 76 1.21 7.04 2.51
CA ALA A 76 1.33 7.94 3.66
C ALA A 76 0.18 8.96 3.70
N ALA A 77 -0.20 9.54 2.55
CA ALA A 77 -1.33 10.47 2.45
C ALA A 77 -2.66 9.79 2.80
N ILE A 78 -2.86 8.54 2.34
CA ILE A 78 -4.05 7.73 2.68
C ILE A 78 -4.08 7.46 4.19
N ALA A 79 -2.98 7.01 4.78
CA ALA A 79 -2.90 6.76 6.22
C ALA A 79 -3.12 8.04 7.05
N GLY A 80 -2.60 9.17 6.57
CA GLY A 80 -2.84 10.48 7.21
C GLY A 80 -4.30 10.95 7.16
N ALA A 81 -5.07 10.50 6.15
CA ALA A 81 -6.49 10.83 6.01
C ALA A 81 -7.43 9.79 6.63
N CYS A 82 -6.91 8.62 7.01
CA CYS A 82 -7.66 7.51 7.59
C CYS A 82 -7.26 7.26 9.05
N PRO A 83 -7.98 7.82 10.05
CA PRO A 83 -7.64 7.62 11.48
C PRO A 83 -7.68 6.16 11.94
N ARG A 84 -8.31 5.30 11.14
CA ARG A 84 -8.46 3.87 11.41
C ARG A 84 -7.38 3.00 10.75
N LEU A 85 -6.43 3.60 10.02
CA LEU A 85 -5.35 2.87 9.35
C LEU A 85 -4.01 3.12 10.06
N ASP A 86 -3.49 2.11 10.72
CA ASP A 86 -2.14 2.13 11.30
C ASP A 86 -1.17 1.46 10.33
N LEU A 87 -0.48 2.27 9.53
CA LEU A 87 0.49 1.85 8.52
C LEU A 87 1.91 1.93 9.06
N ARG A 88 2.65 0.84 8.96
CA ARG A 88 4.05 0.71 9.34
C ARG A 88 4.93 0.34 8.15
N TRP A 89 6.15 0.86 8.16
CA TRP A 89 7.13 0.68 7.11
C TRP A 89 8.25 -0.24 7.58
N LEU A 90 8.63 -1.19 6.71
CA LEU A 90 9.73 -2.13 6.94
C LEU A 90 10.67 -2.10 5.74
N ASP A 91 11.97 -2.09 5.97
CA ASP A 91 12.93 -2.32 4.89
C ASP A 91 12.90 -3.79 4.47
N ARG A 92 12.81 -4.02 3.16
CA ARG A 92 12.73 -5.35 2.56
C ARG A 92 13.92 -6.23 2.91
N ASP A 93 15.11 -5.65 2.92
CA ASP A 93 16.35 -6.41 3.08
C ASP A 93 16.65 -6.71 4.55
N GLU A 94 16.16 -5.88 5.47
CA GLU A 94 16.21 -6.14 6.92
C GLU A 94 15.13 -7.15 7.36
N HIS A 95 14.02 -7.25 6.62
CA HIS A 95 12.91 -8.16 6.93
C HIS A 95 12.75 -9.26 5.85
N ARG A 96 13.85 -9.95 5.54
CA ARG A 96 13.91 -11.02 4.52
C ARG A 96 12.92 -12.15 4.79
N ASP A 97 12.74 -12.53 6.03
CA ASP A 97 11.79 -13.55 6.46
C ASP A 97 10.35 -13.24 6.02
N LEU A 98 9.89 -12.00 6.14
CA LEU A 98 8.60 -11.58 5.62
C LEU A 98 8.62 -11.46 4.10
N SER A 99 9.66 -10.87 3.53
CA SER A 99 9.80 -10.66 2.07
C SER A 99 9.76 -11.97 1.29
N GLU A 100 10.36 -13.04 1.81
CA GLU A 100 10.36 -14.37 1.20
C GLU A 100 8.95 -15.00 1.16
N LEU A 101 8.07 -14.66 2.12
CA LEU A 101 6.69 -15.16 2.18
C LEU A 101 5.76 -14.45 1.19
N VAL A 102 6.11 -13.23 0.74
CA VAL A 102 5.25 -12.38 -0.09
C VAL A 102 5.84 -12.09 -1.46
N LYS A 103 6.62 -13.01 -2.00
CA LYS A 103 7.20 -12.89 -3.35
C LYS A 103 6.12 -12.68 -4.41
N ILE A 104 6.40 -11.77 -5.34
CA ILE A 104 5.56 -11.52 -6.51
C ILE A 104 6.32 -11.98 -7.75
N CYS A 105 5.78 -12.94 -8.50
CA CYS A 105 6.43 -13.55 -9.65
C CYS A 105 7.86 -14.03 -9.32
N GLY A 106 8.04 -14.69 -8.16
CA GLY A 106 9.31 -15.20 -7.67
C GLY A 106 10.32 -14.17 -7.17
N GLY A 107 10.02 -12.88 -7.30
CA GLY A 107 10.90 -11.77 -6.89
C GLY A 107 10.52 -11.14 -5.56
N LEU A 108 11.51 -10.64 -4.83
CA LEU A 108 11.33 -9.82 -3.63
C LEU A 108 10.97 -8.39 -4.04
N ARG A 109 9.76 -8.23 -4.57
CA ARG A 109 9.31 -6.96 -5.16
C ARG A 109 8.81 -6.00 -4.09
N VAL A 110 9.02 -4.70 -4.33
CA VAL A 110 8.59 -3.61 -3.44
C VAL A 110 8.11 -2.40 -4.27
N PRO A 111 7.15 -1.61 -3.74
CA PRO A 111 6.50 -1.77 -2.43
C PRO A 111 5.53 -2.94 -2.42
N THR A 112 5.48 -3.70 -1.34
CA THR A 112 4.46 -4.71 -1.11
C THR A 112 3.73 -4.38 0.18
N VAL A 113 2.40 -4.20 0.08
CA VAL A 113 1.55 -3.79 1.19
C VAL A 113 0.67 -4.95 1.62
N ILE A 114 0.75 -5.27 2.91
CA ILE A 114 -0.09 -6.27 3.57
C ILE A 114 -1.12 -5.52 4.40
N LEU A 115 -2.40 -5.71 4.12
CA LEU A 115 -3.51 -5.17 4.90
C LEU A 115 -4.08 -6.24 5.81
N MET A 116 -4.36 -5.87 7.04
CA MET A 116 -4.83 -6.73 8.12
C MET A 116 -5.97 -6.05 8.88
N ASN A 117 -6.81 -6.83 9.52
CA ASN A 117 -7.80 -6.30 10.45
C ASN A 117 -7.15 -5.95 11.81
N GLU A 118 -7.97 -5.52 12.77
CA GLU A 118 -7.56 -5.12 14.12
C GLU A 118 -6.87 -6.25 14.92
N ASP A 119 -7.14 -7.51 14.58
CA ASP A 119 -6.57 -8.69 15.22
C ASP A 119 -5.34 -9.24 14.46
N PHE A 120 -4.85 -8.50 13.45
CA PHE A 120 -3.74 -8.88 12.56
C PHE A 120 -4.04 -10.08 11.64
N GLU A 121 -5.30 -10.42 11.44
CA GLU A 121 -5.67 -11.38 10.42
C GLU A 121 -5.52 -10.76 9.04
N PHE A 122 -4.95 -11.53 8.13
CA PHE A 122 -4.70 -11.13 6.75
C PHE A 122 -6.01 -10.79 6.00
N LEU A 123 -6.04 -9.64 5.34
CA LEU A 123 -7.15 -9.22 4.48
C LEU A 123 -6.74 -9.19 3.01
N SER A 124 -5.57 -8.58 2.71
CA SER A 124 -5.13 -8.35 1.35
C SER A 124 -3.61 -8.18 1.27
N LEU A 125 -3.07 -8.47 0.08
CA LEU A 125 -1.71 -8.16 -0.33
C LEU A 125 -1.76 -7.49 -1.69
N LEU A 126 -1.20 -6.29 -1.79
CA LEU A 126 -1.05 -5.56 -3.04
C LEU A 126 0.40 -5.11 -3.22
N GLY A 127 0.90 -5.29 -4.40
CA GLY A 127 2.25 -4.87 -4.83
C GLY A 127 2.62 -5.54 -6.14
N ASP A 128 3.75 -5.21 -6.75
CA ASP A 128 4.68 -4.11 -6.42
C ASP A 128 4.20 -2.77 -6.99
N ARG A 129 3.23 -2.84 -7.88
CA ARG A 129 2.59 -1.70 -8.56
C ARG A 129 1.09 -1.91 -8.60
N THR A 130 0.36 -0.83 -8.60
CA THR A 130 -1.09 -0.87 -8.85
C THR A 130 -1.40 -1.16 -10.31
N LEU A 131 -2.66 -1.47 -10.59
CA LEU A 131 -3.11 -1.79 -11.96
C LEU A 131 -2.88 -0.62 -12.92
N SER A 132 -3.21 0.60 -12.53
CA SER A 132 -3.02 1.80 -13.35
C SER A 132 -1.54 2.02 -13.69
N ARG A 133 -0.66 1.82 -12.71
CA ARG A 133 0.79 1.92 -12.91
C ARG A 133 1.33 0.81 -13.82
N TYR A 134 0.85 -0.43 -13.69
CA TYR A 134 1.21 -1.51 -14.61
C TYR A 134 0.78 -1.19 -16.04
N ARG A 135 -0.44 -0.67 -16.25
CA ARG A 135 -0.93 -0.26 -17.58
C ARG A 135 -0.05 0.80 -18.22
N ALA A 136 0.30 1.83 -17.46
CA ALA A 136 1.15 2.91 -17.94
C ALA A 136 2.56 2.43 -18.32
N ILE A 137 3.18 1.58 -17.49
CA ILE A 137 4.50 0.99 -17.76
C ILE A 137 4.44 0.07 -18.97
N ALA A 138 3.44 -0.80 -19.05
CA ALA A 138 3.29 -1.74 -20.15
C ALA A 138 3.09 -1.01 -21.48
N ALA A 139 2.29 0.06 -21.51
CA ALA A 139 2.11 0.88 -22.71
C ALA A 139 3.42 1.52 -23.18
N ARG A 140 4.30 1.92 -22.26
CA ARG A 140 5.62 2.50 -22.59
C ARG A 140 6.65 1.43 -23.01
N ALA A 141 6.62 0.27 -22.35
CA ALA A 141 7.68 -0.75 -22.50
C ALA A 141 7.42 -1.76 -23.61
N LEU A 142 6.16 -2.15 -23.83
CA LEU A 142 5.80 -3.24 -24.75
C LEU A 142 5.53 -2.75 -26.18
N GLY A 143 5.13 -1.50 -26.35
CA GLY A 143 4.91 -0.89 -27.67
C GLY A 143 3.91 -1.65 -28.55
N ALA A 144 3.94 -1.35 -29.87
CA ALA A 144 3.03 -1.93 -30.85
C ALA A 144 3.28 -3.43 -31.13
N SER A 145 4.46 -3.95 -30.82
CA SER A 145 4.82 -5.37 -31.04
C SER A 145 4.20 -6.32 -30.01
N CYS A 146 3.68 -5.79 -28.91
CA CYS A 146 3.00 -6.57 -27.88
C CYS A 146 1.71 -5.85 -27.50
N PRO A 147 0.61 -6.02 -28.25
CA PRO A 147 -0.63 -5.31 -28.02
C PRO A 147 -1.22 -5.70 -26.65
N LEU A 148 -1.53 -4.68 -25.84
CA LEU A 148 -2.23 -4.87 -24.58
C LEU A 148 -3.73 -5.09 -24.88
N PRO A 149 -4.36 -6.11 -24.26
CA PRO A 149 -5.79 -6.30 -24.42
C PRO A 149 -6.56 -5.13 -23.81
N GLY A 150 -7.06 -4.22 -24.64
CA GLY A 150 -8.15 -3.27 -24.37
C GLY A 150 -8.07 -2.36 -23.13
N ALA A 151 -7.00 -2.40 -22.37
CA ALA A 151 -6.91 -1.64 -21.12
C ALA A 151 -6.50 -0.18 -21.39
N ARG A 152 -7.40 0.76 -21.10
CA ARG A 152 -7.09 2.19 -21.22
C ARG A 152 -6.02 2.59 -20.22
N VAL A 153 -4.99 3.30 -20.70
CA VAL A 153 -4.02 4.01 -19.85
C VAL A 153 -4.66 5.30 -19.38
N ALA A 154 -4.57 5.60 -18.09
CA ALA A 154 -5.09 6.83 -17.53
C ALA A 154 -4.26 8.03 -18.01
N ASP A 155 -4.93 9.16 -18.28
CA ASP A 155 -4.27 10.41 -18.68
C ASP A 155 -3.41 10.98 -17.54
N ASP A 156 -3.85 10.78 -16.28
CA ASP A 156 -3.10 11.09 -15.06
C ASP A 156 -2.74 9.80 -14.32
N GLU A 157 -1.51 9.31 -14.54
CA GLU A 157 -0.98 8.09 -13.90
C GLU A 157 -0.92 8.23 -12.38
N LEU A 158 -0.57 9.43 -11.85
CA LEU A 158 -0.43 9.65 -10.42
C LEU A 158 -1.79 9.56 -9.72
N ALA A 159 -2.79 10.28 -10.24
CA ALA A 159 -4.14 10.26 -9.68
C ALA A 159 -4.79 8.87 -9.77
N ALA A 160 -4.60 8.15 -10.88
CA ALA A 160 -5.11 6.80 -11.06
C ALA A 160 -4.44 5.78 -10.14
N THR A 161 -3.12 5.90 -9.93
CA THR A 161 -2.37 5.05 -8.99
C THR A 161 -2.82 5.31 -7.55
N LEU A 162 -3.04 6.58 -7.19
CA LEU A 162 -3.57 6.94 -5.88
C LEU A 162 -4.97 6.37 -5.66
N GLN A 163 -5.85 6.43 -6.68
CA GLN A 163 -7.18 5.86 -6.60
C GLN A 163 -7.13 4.33 -6.41
N ASP A 164 -6.29 3.62 -7.16
CA ASP A 164 -6.10 2.17 -6.98
C ASP A 164 -5.74 1.81 -5.53
N TRP A 165 -4.88 2.61 -4.88
CA TRP A 165 -4.54 2.42 -3.46
C TRP A 165 -5.71 2.73 -2.52
N VAL A 166 -6.48 3.78 -2.79
CA VAL A 166 -7.70 4.10 -2.01
C VAL A 166 -8.71 2.96 -2.12
N ASP A 167 -8.94 2.44 -3.33
CA ASP A 167 -9.87 1.34 -3.60
C ASP A 167 -9.46 0.06 -2.84
N GLU A 168 -8.17 -0.25 -2.77
CA GLU A 168 -7.70 -1.43 -2.06
C GLU A 168 -7.83 -1.29 -0.53
N VAL A 169 -7.58 -0.10 0.00
CA VAL A 169 -7.78 0.18 1.44
C VAL A 169 -9.28 0.14 1.78
N GLU A 170 -10.15 0.72 0.94
CA GLU A 170 -11.60 0.62 1.08
C GLU A 170 -12.07 -0.84 1.02
N ARG A 171 -11.62 -1.59 0.01
CA ARG A 171 -11.95 -3.01 -0.13
C ARG A 171 -11.60 -3.79 1.15
N SER A 172 -10.42 -3.56 1.71
CA SER A 172 -9.97 -4.21 2.95
C SER A 172 -10.83 -3.80 4.15
N HIS A 173 -11.22 -2.52 4.25
CA HIS A 173 -12.15 -2.05 5.28
C HIS A 173 -13.53 -2.74 5.15
N LEU A 174 -14.05 -2.88 3.93
CA LEU A 174 -15.32 -3.57 3.69
C LEU A 174 -15.26 -5.06 4.03
N ILE A 175 -14.14 -5.75 3.75
CA ILE A 175 -13.94 -7.13 4.18
C ILE A 175 -14.01 -7.23 5.72
N ALA A 176 -13.32 -6.35 6.44
CA ALA A 176 -13.37 -6.32 7.89
C ALA A 176 -14.77 -5.95 8.41
N ARG A 177 -15.45 -4.99 7.76
CA ARG A 177 -16.80 -4.53 8.14
C ARG A 177 -17.87 -5.61 7.94
N LEU A 178 -17.74 -6.43 6.90
CA LEU A 178 -18.67 -7.50 6.57
C LEU A 178 -18.35 -8.84 7.26
N SER A 179 -17.23 -8.94 7.97
CA SER A 179 -16.84 -10.16 8.68
C SER A 179 -17.85 -10.50 9.78
N PRO A 180 -18.52 -11.68 9.74
CA PRO A 180 -19.44 -12.08 10.80
C PRO A 180 -18.79 -12.12 12.19
N ARG A 181 -17.52 -12.54 12.26
CA ARG A 181 -16.75 -12.56 13.51
C ARG A 181 -16.56 -11.15 14.08
N LEU A 182 -16.12 -10.19 13.26
CA LEU A 182 -15.91 -8.83 13.72
C LEU A 182 -17.22 -8.12 14.03
N ARG A 183 -18.27 -8.36 13.25
CA ARG A 183 -19.61 -7.86 13.55
C ARG A 183 -20.11 -8.38 14.91
N GLY A 184 -19.95 -9.66 15.18
CA GLY A 184 -20.28 -10.24 16.49
C GLY A 184 -19.45 -9.64 17.63
N LYS A 185 -18.14 -9.39 17.40
CA LYS A 185 -17.23 -8.75 18.37
C LYS A 185 -17.66 -7.30 18.72
N HIS A 186 -18.17 -6.56 17.74
CA HIS A 186 -18.55 -5.14 17.89
C HIS A 186 -20.05 -4.92 18.14
N GLY A 187 -20.86 -5.96 18.01
CA GLY A 187 -22.32 -5.85 18.25
C GLY A 187 -23.09 -5.17 17.11
N ASP A 188 -22.60 -5.23 15.86
CA ASP A 188 -23.18 -4.53 14.70
C ASP A 188 -23.33 -5.39 13.42
#